data_c21bd3e943048dd656ae3dbed86af93c
#
_entry.id   c21bd3e943048dd656ae3dbed86af93c
#
_cell.length_a   1.000
_cell.length_b   1.000
_cell.length_c   1.000
_cell.angle_alpha   90.00
_cell.angle_beta   90.00
_cell.angle_gamma   90.00
#
_symmetry.space_group_name_H-M   'P 1'
#
loop_
_entity.id
_entity.type
_entity.pdbx_description
1 polymer ?
#
loop_
_entity_poly.entity_id
_entity_poly.type
_entity_poly.pdbx_seq_one_letter_code
_entity_poly.pdbx_strand_id
1 'polypeptide(L)'
;NRYNLVIPNREIRNIITNHILKMFKENVKDDGKTVSDLCDALLNQNPEKVELIFTEYMKKTISIRDTFARKPTKENFYHGLLLGILGFKENWSVMSNRESGDGFGDILIRIEDEDVGIVIEVKYADDGNLQGECEKALQQIIDIRYTEALEQEGIHTIIKYGIACYRKKCKVLMRIDKQ
;
A
#
# COMPACT_ATOMS: atom_id res chain seq x y z
N ASN A 1 -17.22 30.51 -19.23
CA ASN A 1 -18.09 29.36 -19.02
C ASN A 1 -17.22 28.22 -18.49
N ARG A 2 -17.50 27.77 -17.26
CA ARG A 2 -16.89 26.53 -16.70
C ARG A 2 -17.85 25.39 -16.97
N TYR A 3 -17.37 24.34 -17.61
CA TYR A 3 -18.11 23.10 -17.81
C TYR A 3 -17.59 22.04 -16.81
N ASN A 4 -18.51 21.39 -16.11
CA ASN A 4 -18.16 20.22 -15.30
C ASN A 4 -18.32 18.97 -16.19
N LEU A 5 -17.21 18.27 -16.41
CA LEU A 5 -17.24 16.97 -17.07
C LEU A 5 -17.62 15.91 -16.02
N VAL A 6 -18.71 15.20 -16.27
CA VAL A 6 -19.20 14.12 -15.42
C VAL A 6 -19.20 12.82 -16.22
N ILE A 7 -18.74 11.74 -15.62
CA ILE A 7 -18.82 10.40 -16.23
C ILE A 7 -20.30 9.99 -16.26
N PRO A 8 -20.89 9.80 -17.45
CA PRO A 8 -22.35 9.75 -17.60
C PRO A 8 -23.01 8.49 -17.06
N ASN A 9 -22.28 7.36 -16.96
CA ASN A 9 -22.82 6.11 -16.44
C ASN A 9 -21.74 5.16 -15.95
N ARG A 10 -22.16 4.05 -15.30
CA ARG A 10 -21.28 3.03 -14.72
C ARG A 10 -20.42 2.31 -15.77
N GLU A 11 -20.95 2.13 -16.96
CA GLU A 11 -20.29 1.44 -18.07
C GLU A 11 -19.10 2.25 -18.61
N ILE A 12 -19.32 3.54 -18.86
CA ILE A 12 -18.23 4.48 -19.26
C ILE A 12 -17.19 4.60 -18.14
N ARG A 13 -17.61 4.62 -16.87
CA ARG A 13 -16.67 4.61 -15.73
C ARG A 13 -15.79 3.37 -15.79
N ASN A 14 -16.37 2.19 -15.98
CA ASN A 14 -15.62 0.94 -16.04
C ASN A 14 -14.64 0.91 -17.23
N ILE A 15 -15.06 1.41 -18.40
CA ILE A 15 -14.18 1.51 -19.58
C ILE A 15 -13.01 2.42 -19.30
N ILE A 16 -13.25 3.62 -18.72
CA ILE A 16 -12.18 4.57 -18.38
C ILE A 16 -11.25 3.98 -17.31
N THR A 17 -11.81 3.38 -16.26
CA THR A 17 -11.02 2.74 -15.21
C THR A 17 -10.14 1.62 -15.77
N ASN A 18 -10.70 0.74 -16.60
CA ASN A 18 -9.95 -0.33 -17.25
C ASN A 18 -8.89 0.20 -18.21
N HIS A 19 -9.18 1.29 -18.91
CA HIS A 19 -8.20 1.93 -19.80
C HIS A 19 -7.04 2.54 -19.01
N ILE A 20 -7.35 3.24 -17.92
CA ILE A 20 -6.33 3.78 -17.00
C ILE A 20 -5.49 2.65 -16.40
N LEU A 21 -6.13 1.58 -15.91
CA LEU A 21 -5.45 0.40 -15.38
C LEU A 21 -4.56 -0.27 -16.43
N LYS A 22 -5.04 -0.33 -17.69
CA LYS A 22 -4.25 -0.87 -18.81
C LYS A 22 -3.02 0.01 -19.11
N MET A 23 -3.18 1.32 -19.14
CA MET A 23 -2.06 2.27 -19.28
C MET A 23 -1.05 2.14 -18.14
N PHE A 24 -1.54 1.98 -16.88
CA PHE A 24 -0.69 1.71 -15.73
C PHE A 24 0.04 0.37 -15.89
N LYS A 25 -0.65 -0.70 -16.31
CA LYS A 25 -0.05 -2.01 -16.56
C LYS A 25 1.03 -1.97 -17.64
N GLU A 26 0.81 -1.19 -18.70
CA GLU A 26 1.79 -1.04 -19.78
C GLU A 26 3.04 -0.27 -19.31
N ASN A 27 2.88 0.77 -18.50
CA ASN A 27 4.00 1.50 -17.89
C ASN A 27 4.73 0.66 -16.81
N VAL A 28 4.01 -0.22 -16.10
CA VAL A 28 4.59 -1.13 -15.09
C VAL A 28 5.26 -2.35 -15.73
N LYS A 29 4.96 -2.70 -16.99
CA LYS A 29 5.65 -3.80 -17.68
C LYS A 29 7.15 -3.59 -17.82
N ASP A 30 7.60 -2.36 -17.97
CA ASP A 30 9.03 -2.02 -17.96
C ASP A 30 9.63 -2.09 -16.54
N ASP A 31 8.80 -1.95 -15.48
CA ASP A 31 9.16 -2.09 -14.06
C ASP A 31 8.60 -3.36 -13.41
N GLY A 32 8.05 -4.29 -14.17
CA GLY A 32 7.41 -5.52 -13.66
C GLY A 32 8.32 -6.35 -12.75
N LYS A 33 9.62 -6.29 -12.96
CA LYS A 33 10.62 -6.88 -12.07
C LYS A 33 10.64 -6.19 -10.70
N THR A 34 10.61 -4.86 -10.66
CA THR A 34 10.63 -4.08 -9.41
C THR A 34 9.38 -4.38 -8.55
N VAL A 35 8.21 -4.52 -9.18
CA VAL A 35 6.96 -4.89 -8.50
C VAL A 35 7.04 -6.32 -7.96
N SER A 36 7.52 -7.27 -8.77
CA SER A 36 7.71 -8.65 -8.33
C SER A 36 8.71 -8.72 -7.17
N ASP A 37 9.85 -8.05 -7.30
CA ASP A 37 10.88 -8.01 -6.25
C ASP A 37 10.35 -7.40 -4.94
N LEU A 38 9.46 -6.40 -5.01
CA LEU A 38 8.79 -5.81 -3.84
C LEU A 38 7.84 -6.81 -3.18
N CYS A 39 6.99 -7.47 -3.97
CA CYS A 39 6.07 -8.49 -3.47
C CYS A 39 6.82 -9.66 -2.85
N ASP A 40 7.88 -10.13 -3.51
CA ASP A 40 8.72 -11.21 -3.00
C ASP A 40 9.45 -10.80 -1.71
N ALA A 41 9.87 -9.54 -1.58
CA ALA A 41 10.47 -9.03 -0.35
C ALA A 41 9.47 -8.98 0.81
N LEU A 42 8.21 -8.58 0.53
CA LEU A 42 7.13 -8.61 1.52
C LEU A 42 6.83 -10.03 1.99
N LEU A 43 6.71 -10.97 1.06
CA LEU A 43 6.41 -12.37 1.38
C LEU A 43 7.57 -13.05 2.12
N ASN A 44 8.81 -12.74 1.72
CA ASN A 44 10.02 -13.29 2.35
C ASN A 44 10.43 -12.58 3.66
N GLN A 45 9.56 -11.71 4.20
CA GLN A 45 9.77 -11.10 5.52
C GLN A 45 11.07 -10.29 5.60
N ASN A 46 11.39 -9.55 4.54
CA ASN A 46 12.62 -8.77 4.44
C ASN A 46 12.32 -7.25 4.39
N PRO A 47 12.11 -6.60 5.55
CA PRO A 47 11.74 -5.19 5.62
C PRO A 47 12.81 -4.26 5.04
N GLU A 48 14.11 -4.60 5.14
CA GLU A 48 15.19 -3.80 4.58
C GLU A 48 15.13 -3.78 3.06
N LYS A 49 14.81 -4.92 2.45
CA LYS A 49 14.65 -5.02 0.99
C LYS A 49 13.39 -4.30 0.52
N VAL A 50 12.29 -4.38 1.26
CA VAL A 50 11.06 -3.60 1.02
C VAL A 50 11.38 -2.11 1.06
N GLU A 51 12.06 -1.62 2.10
CA GLU A 51 12.49 -0.23 2.27
C GLU A 51 13.33 0.25 1.07
N LEU A 52 14.33 -0.54 0.69
CA LEU A 52 15.23 -0.22 -0.43
C LEU A 52 14.45 -0.09 -1.74
N ILE A 53 13.68 -1.13 -2.10
CA ILE A 53 12.96 -1.18 -3.38
C ILE A 53 11.92 -0.05 -3.44
N PHE A 54 11.14 0.15 -2.39
CA PHE A 54 10.11 1.18 -2.38
C PHE A 54 10.71 2.59 -2.39
N THR A 55 11.82 2.83 -1.68
CA THR A 55 12.57 4.10 -1.75
C THR A 55 13.07 4.37 -3.16
N GLU A 56 13.67 3.39 -3.83
CA GLU A 56 14.17 3.55 -5.21
C GLU A 56 13.01 3.79 -6.19
N TYR A 57 11.90 3.10 -6.02
CA TYR A 57 10.69 3.32 -6.81
C TYR A 57 10.19 4.77 -6.65
N MET A 58 10.06 5.26 -5.42
CA MET A 58 9.64 6.65 -5.17
C MET A 58 10.62 7.69 -5.76
N LYS A 59 11.92 7.43 -5.74
CA LYS A 59 12.91 8.33 -6.35
C LYS A 59 12.71 8.47 -7.86
N LYS A 60 12.34 7.40 -8.54
CA LYS A 60 12.13 7.37 -9.98
C LYS A 60 10.78 7.96 -10.40
N THR A 61 9.71 7.66 -9.66
CA THR A 61 8.34 7.85 -10.12
C THR A 61 7.65 9.10 -9.59
N ILE A 62 7.96 9.54 -8.35
CA ILE A 62 7.26 10.67 -7.75
C ILE A 62 8.04 11.97 -7.82
N SER A 63 7.35 13.08 -8.03
CA SER A 63 7.87 14.43 -7.84
C SER A 63 7.72 14.86 -6.37
N ILE A 64 8.66 15.67 -5.86
CA ILE A 64 8.52 16.27 -4.53
C ILE A 64 7.24 17.13 -4.47
N ARG A 65 6.80 17.71 -5.59
CA ARG A 65 5.55 18.49 -5.69
C ARG A 65 4.31 17.67 -5.37
N ASP A 66 4.32 16.38 -5.66
CA ASP A 66 3.19 15.48 -5.41
C ASP A 66 2.96 15.26 -3.90
N THR A 67 3.99 15.59 -3.07
CA THR A 67 3.94 15.49 -1.61
C THR A 67 3.57 16.80 -0.92
N PHE A 68 3.28 17.89 -1.66
CA PHE A 68 2.82 19.17 -1.10
C PHE A 68 1.33 19.15 -0.79
N ALA A 69 0.95 18.45 0.27
CA ALA A 69 -0.42 18.34 0.74
C ALA A 69 -0.46 18.37 2.28
N ARG A 70 -1.65 18.44 2.89
CA ARG A 70 -1.81 18.28 4.34
C ARG A 70 -1.46 16.85 4.75
N LYS A 71 -1.04 16.65 6.02
CA LYS A 71 -0.58 15.33 6.52
C LYS A 71 -1.50 14.15 6.16
N PRO A 72 -2.83 14.20 6.41
CA PRO A 72 -3.70 13.08 6.05
C PRO A 72 -3.71 12.79 4.54
N THR A 73 -3.64 13.84 3.71
CA THR A 73 -3.59 13.68 2.25
C THR A 73 -2.26 13.07 1.79
N LYS A 74 -1.17 13.31 2.54
CA LYS A 74 0.12 12.68 2.25
C LYS A 74 0.13 11.19 2.58
N GLU A 75 -0.43 10.78 3.72
CA GLU A 75 -0.61 9.37 4.07
C GLU A 75 -1.43 8.65 2.99
N ASN A 76 -2.54 9.25 2.57
CA ASN A 76 -3.40 8.76 1.51
C ASN A 76 -2.66 8.58 0.17
N PHE A 77 -1.75 9.49 -0.14
CA PHE A 77 -0.94 9.41 -1.36
C PHE A 77 -0.05 8.15 -1.36
N TYR A 78 0.71 7.92 -0.28
CA TYR A 78 1.59 6.74 -0.19
C TYR A 78 0.80 5.45 -0.05
N HIS A 79 -0.30 5.46 0.69
CA HIS A 79 -1.24 4.34 0.77
C HIS A 79 -1.78 3.97 -0.62
N GLY A 80 -2.31 4.95 -1.36
CA GLY A 80 -2.82 4.73 -2.72
C GLY A 80 -1.74 4.26 -3.70
N LEU A 81 -0.51 4.77 -3.56
CA LEU A 81 0.63 4.35 -4.35
C LEU A 81 0.95 2.86 -4.12
N LEU A 82 1.06 2.44 -2.86
CA LEU A 82 1.29 1.04 -2.51
C LEU A 82 0.15 0.13 -2.94
N LEU A 83 -1.10 0.54 -2.67
CA LEU A 83 -2.29 -0.20 -3.09
C LEU A 83 -2.30 -0.43 -4.62
N GLY A 84 -1.96 0.61 -5.39
CA GLY A 84 -1.84 0.53 -6.84
C GLY A 84 -0.75 -0.42 -7.31
N ILE A 85 0.44 -0.36 -6.71
CA ILE A 85 1.58 -1.22 -7.06
C ILE A 85 1.26 -2.69 -6.73
N LEU A 86 0.79 -2.95 -5.50
CA LEU A 86 0.57 -4.30 -5.01
C LEU A 86 -0.62 -4.99 -5.69
N GLY A 87 -1.63 -4.21 -6.11
CA GLY A 87 -2.81 -4.72 -6.83
C GLY A 87 -2.51 -5.27 -8.23
N PHE A 88 -1.27 -5.17 -8.74
CA PHE A 88 -0.85 -5.79 -10.00
C PHE A 88 -0.30 -7.20 -9.84
N LYS A 89 -0.01 -7.64 -8.63
CA LYS A 89 0.49 -9.00 -8.41
C LYS A 89 -0.65 -9.99 -8.63
N GLU A 90 -0.49 -10.87 -9.61
CA GLU A 90 -1.39 -12.00 -9.79
C GLU A 90 -1.38 -12.88 -8.54
N ASN A 91 -2.50 -13.48 -8.21
CA ASN A 91 -2.73 -14.30 -7.01
C ASN A 91 -2.73 -13.52 -5.67
N TRP A 92 -2.71 -12.17 -5.71
CA TRP A 92 -2.85 -11.34 -4.52
C TRP A 92 -4.21 -10.63 -4.52
N SER A 93 -5.04 -10.91 -3.53
CA SER A 93 -6.23 -10.11 -3.25
C SER A 93 -5.83 -8.94 -2.36
N VAL A 94 -5.70 -7.75 -2.95
CA VAL A 94 -5.26 -6.53 -2.26
C VAL A 94 -6.44 -5.62 -2.02
N MET A 95 -6.73 -5.32 -0.77
CA MET A 95 -7.87 -4.50 -0.36
C MET A 95 -7.43 -3.37 0.57
N SER A 96 -8.07 -2.22 0.45
CA SER A 96 -7.99 -1.16 1.45
C SER A 96 -9.08 -1.39 2.47
N ASN A 97 -8.72 -1.60 3.72
CA ASN A 97 -9.68 -1.71 4.81
C ASN A 97 -10.16 -0.31 5.20
N ARG A 98 -11.47 -0.09 5.06
CA ARG A 98 -12.14 1.16 5.45
C ARG A 98 -12.86 0.93 6.77
N GLU A 99 -12.21 1.09 7.88
CA GLU A 99 -12.94 1.20 9.15
C GLU A 99 -13.01 2.65 9.61
N SER A 100 -14.27 3.08 9.77
CA SER A 100 -14.83 4.18 10.53
C SER A 100 -13.92 5.39 10.81
N GLY A 101 -14.13 6.46 10.05
CA GLY A 101 -13.56 7.78 10.29
C GLY A 101 -12.95 8.41 9.05
N ASP A 102 -12.43 9.63 9.18
CA ASP A 102 -11.86 10.42 8.10
C ASP A 102 -10.45 9.96 7.64
N GLY A 103 -10.04 8.70 7.96
CA GLY A 103 -8.74 8.12 7.61
C GLY A 103 -8.83 6.97 6.61
N PHE A 104 -7.77 6.77 5.82
CA PHE A 104 -7.59 5.55 5.04
C PHE A 104 -7.10 4.45 5.97
N GLY A 105 -7.72 3.28 5.85
CA GLY A 105 -7.34 2.11 6.63
C GLY A 105 -6.11 1.40 6.07
N ASP A 106 -5.75 0.29 6.70
CA ASP A 106 -4.65 -0.56 6.30
C ASP A 106 -4.86 -1.19 4.93
N ILE A 107 -3.76 -1.61 4.32
CA ILE A 107 -3.80 -2.48 3.15
C ILE A 107 -3.80 -3.92 3.66
N LEU A 108 -4.85 -4.65 3.34
CA LEU A 108 -4.96 -6.08 3.59
C LEU A 108 -4.64 -6.85 2.32
N ILE A 109 -3.77 -7.83 2.43
CA ILE A 109 -3.39 -8.68 1.32
C ILE A 109 -3.63 -10.12 1.74
N ARG A 110 -4.39 -10.83 0.91
CA ARG A 110 -4.55 -12.28 0.98
C ARG A 110 -3.90 -12.90 -0.25
N ILE A 111 -3.11 -13.93 -0.04
CA ILE A 111 -2.45 -14.65 -1.12
C ILE A 111 -3.28 -15.89 -1.41
N GLU A 112 -3.71 -16.04 -2.68
CA GLU A 112 -4.49 -17.19 -3.10
C GLU A 112 -3.67 -18.47 -2.94
N ASP A 113 -4.33 -19.50 -2.45
CA ASP A 113 -3.75 -20.83 -2.21
C ASP A 113 -2.62 -20.89 -1.17
N GLU A 114 -2.39 -19.80 -0.42
CA GLU A 114 -1.41 -19.79 0.67
C GLU A 114 -2.06 -19.42 2.01
N ASP A 115 -1.57 -20.01 3.09
CA ASP A 115 -1.99 -19.71 4.46
C ASP A 115 -1.22 -18.50 5.02
N VAL A 116 -1.13 -17.44 4.20
CA VAL A 116 -0.39 -16.22 4.51
C VAL A 116 -1.20 -14.98 4.15
N GLY A 117 -1.31 -14.08 5.10
CA GLY A 117 -1.84 -12.74 4.93
C GLY A 117 -0.81 -11.66 5.26
N ILE A 118 -0.94 -10.50 4.63
CA ILE A 118 -0.07 -9.35 4.92
C ILE A 118 -0.96 -8.16 5.26
N VAL A 119 -0.60 -7.43 6.31
CA VAL A 119 -1.24 -6.18 6.73
C VAL A 119 -0.20 -5.07 6.67
N ILE A 120 -0.52 -3.97 5.99
CA ILE A 120 0.38 -2.82 5.86
C ILE A 120 -0.32 -1.55 6.32
N GLU A 121 0.23 -0.87 7.31
CA GLU A 121 -0.16 0.49 7.70
C GLU A 121 0.89 1.49 7.24
N VAL A 122 0.41 2.62 6.69
CA VAL A 122 1.26 3.67 6.14
C VAL A 122 1.09 4.96 6.92
N LYS A 123 2.19 5.55 7.37
CA LYS A 123 2.25 6.86 8.04
C LYS A 123 3.14 7.84 7.29
N TYR A 124 2.86 9.13 7.46
CA TYR A 124 3.74 10.19 6.97
C TYR A 124 4.47 10.88 8.13
N ALA A 125 5.79 10.89 8.08
CA ALA A 125 6.65 11.51 9.08
C ALA A 125 6.87 12.99 8.76
N ASP A 126 5.97 13.89 9.18
CA ASP A 126 6.06 15.33 8.89
C ASP A 126 7.36 15.99 9.38
N ASP A 127 7.87 15.52 10.50
CA ASP A 127 9.13 15.98 11.14
C ASP A 127 10.36 15.20 10.65
N GLY A 128 10.16 14.21 9.77
CA GLY A 128 11.21 13.33 9.29
C GLY A 128 11.59 12.20 10.24
N ASN A 129 10.90 12.04 11.38
CA ASN A 129 11.11 10.93 12.30
C ASN A 129 10.49 9.64 11.76
N LEU A 130 11.12 9.08 10.73
CA LEU A 130 10.66 7.87 10.06
C LEU A 130 10.56 6.68 11.02
N GLN A 131 11.52 6.51 11.93
CA GLN A 131 11.53 5.40 12.87
C GLN A 131 10.31 5.43 13.80
N GLY A 132 10.06 6.58 14.45
CA GLY A 132 8.94 6.72 15.39
C GLY A 132 7.58 6.59 14.72
N GLU A 133 7.39 7.13 13.52
CA GLU A 133 6.13 6.97 12.78
C GLU A 133 5.94 5.54 12.26
N CYS A 134 7.02 4.85 11.91
CA CYS A 134 6.99 3.44 11.52
C CYS A 134 6.59 2.51 12.69
N GLU A 135 7.10 2.78 13.89
CA GLU A 135 6.71 2.09 15.12
C GLU A 135 5.24 2.31 15.45
N LYS A 136 4.75 3.54 15.31
CA LYS A 136 3.32 3.86 15.49
C LYS A 136 2.44 3.14 14.47
N ALA A 137 2.86 3.07 13.20
CA ALA A 137 2.16 2.32 12.18
C ALA A 137 2.01 0.85 12.57
N LEU A 138 3.12 0.22 12.97
CA LEU A 138 3.12 -1.18 13.37
C LEU A 138 2.26 -1.42 14.64
N GLN A 139 2.32 -0.50 15.61
CA GLN A 139 1.51 -0.58 16.82
C GLN A 139 0.02 -0.44 16.52
N GLN A 140 -0.36 0.44 15.61
CA GLN A 140 -1.75 0.61 15.18
C GLN A 140 -2.35 -0.70 14.63
N ILE A 141 -1.60 -1.44 13.81
CA ILE A 141 -2.05 -2.75 13.30
C ILE A 141 -2.34 -3.71 14.45
N ILE A 142 -1.52 -3.68 15.51
CA ILE A 142 -1.69 -4.55 16.68
C ILE A 142 -2.93 -4.15 17.49
N ASP A 143 -3.13 -2.84 17.72
CA ASP A 143 -4.18 -2.32 18.60
C ASP A 143 -5.59 -2.47 18.00
N ILE A 144 -5.72 -2.34 16.67
CA ILE A 144 -7.04 -2.30 16.00
C ILE A 144 -7.51 -3.71 15.55
N ARG A 145 -6.72 -4.75 15.81
CA ARG A 145 -7.08 -6.15 15.51
C ARG A 145 -7.49 -6.39 14.04
N TYR A 146 -6.87 -5.68 13.10
CA TYR A 146 -7.11 -5.90 11.67
C TYR A 146 -6.87 -7.33 11.21
N THR A 147 -6.17 -8.10 12.00
CA THR A 147 -5.87 -9.51 11.72
C THR A 147 -7.08 -10.42 11.87
N GLU A 148 -8.09 -10.03 12.65
CA GLU A 148 -9.28 -10.87 12.90
C GLU A 148 -10.03 -11.22 11.61
N ALA A 149 -10.05 -10.31 10.63
CA ALA A 149 -10.69 -10.57 9.33
C ALA A 149 -9.97 -11.69 8.56
N LEU A 150 -8.64 -11.66 8.56
CA LEU A 150 -7.82 -12.69 7.92
C LEU A 150 -7.89 -14.02 8.68
N GLU A 151 -7.90 -13.97 10.01
CA GLU A 151 -8.03 -15.14 10.88
C GLU A 151 -9.39 -15.85 10.69
N GLN A 152 -10.49 -15.08 10.56
CA GLN A 152 -11.83 -15.61 10.28
C GLN A 152 -11.90 -16.30 8.90
N GLU A 153 -11.06 -15.92 7.96
CA GLU A 153 -10.92 -16.56 6.65
C GLU A 153 -9.99 -17.79 6.68
N GLY A 154 -9.45 -18.15 7.87
CA GLY A 154 -8.59 -19.33 8.05
C GLY A 154 -7.11 -19.08 7.74
N ILE A 155 -6.65 -17.82 7.73
CA ILE A 155 -5.24 -17.48 7.55
C ILE A 155 -4.54 -17.51 8.91
N HIS A 156 -3.51 -18.35 9.07
CA HIS A 156 -2.80 -18.56 10.33
C HIS A 156 -1.47 -17.83 10.42
N THR A 157 -0.87 -17.46 9.28
CA THR A 157 0.36 -16.68 9.25
C THR A 157 0.07 -15.26 8.79
N ILE A 158 0.25 -14.28 9.67
CA ILE A 158 0.00 -12.88 9.35
C ILE A 158 1.26 -12.06 9.52
N ILE A 159 1.71 -11.46 8.41
CA ILE A 159 2.89 -10.59 8.37
C ILE A 159 2.41 -9.14 8.43
N LYS A 160 2.87 -8.41 9.44
CA LYS A 160 2.50 -7.01 9.69
C LYS A 160 3.63 -6.09 9.31
N TYR A 161 3.34 -5.08 8.49
CA TYR A 161 4.30 -4.07 8.07
C TYR A 161 3.84 -2.67 8.49
N GLY A 162 4.65 -2.00 9.29
CA GLY A 162 4.57 -0.56 9.48
C GLY A 162 5.49 0.13 8.48
N ILE A 163 4.95 1.07 7.70
CA ILE A 163 5.72 1.83 6.71
C ILE A 163 5.56 3.32 6.98
N ALA A 164 6.65 4.01 7.30
CA ALA A 164 6.66 5.45 7.42
C ALA A 164 7.33 6.08 6.21
N CYS A 165 6.70 7.10 5.63
CA CYS A 165 7.21 7.79 4.46
C CYS A 165 7.55 9.25 4.78
N TYR A 166 8.60 9.76 4.17
CA TYR A 166 8.96 11.18 4.15
C TYR A 166 9.54 11.55 2.80
N ARG A 167 8.84 12.38 2.02
CA ARG A 167 9.23 12.73 0.65
C ARG A 167 9.46 11.47 -0.20
N LYS A 168 10.72 11.19 -0.59
CA LYS A 168 11.11 10.05 -1.44
C LYS A 168 11.87 8.97 -0.65
N LYS A 169 11.64 8.88 0.65
CA LYS A 169 12.24 7.88 1.54
C LYS A 169 11.17 7.21 2.36
N CYS A 170 11.40 5.98 2.73
CA CYS A 170 10.60 5.31 3.74
C CYS A 170 11.48 4.57 4.74
N LYS A 171 10.86 4.19 5.84
CA LYS A 171 11.34 3.23 6.83
C LYS A 171 10.30 2.12 6.92
N VAL A 172 10.77 0.90 7.03
CA VAL A 172 9.90 -0.28 7.11
C VAL A 172 10.28 -1.11 8.33
N LEU A 173 9.29 -1.41 9.15
CA LEU A 173 9.39 -2.37 10.25
C LEU A 173 8.37 -3.47 10.04
N MET A 174 8.66 -4.66 10.56
CA MET A 174 7.72 -5.76 10.45
C MET A 174 7.62 -6.58 11.74
N ARG A 175 6.50 -7.29 11.87
CA ARG A 175 6.24 -8.29 12.90
C ARG A 175 5.44 -9.44 12.28
N ILE A 176 5.60 -10.64 12.84
CA ILE A 176 4.87 -11.82 12.40
C ILE A 176 4.09 -12.36 13.59
N ASP A 177 2.83 -12.67 13.35
CA ASP A 177 2.00 -13.49 14.23
C ASP A 177 1.80 -14.84 13.55
N LYS A 178 2.10 -15.91 14.29
CA LYS A 178 1.84 -17.31 13.89
C LYS A 178 0.94 -17.91 14.94
N GLN A 179 -0.20 -18.42 14.52
CA GLN A 179 -1.13 -19.17 15.35
C GLN A 179 -0.91 -20.68 15.20
#